data_d140fc82733498e8ab69e80e3b91ee01
#
_entry.id   d140fc82733498e8ab69e80e3b91ee01
#
_cell.length_a   1.000
_cell.length_b   1.000
_cell.length_c   1.000
_cell.angle_alpha   90.00
_cell.angle_beta   90.00
_cell.angle_gamma   90.00
#
_symmetry.space_group_name_H-M   'P 1'
#
loop_
_entity.id
_entity.type
_entity.pdbx_description
1 polymer ?
#
loop_
_entity_poly.entity_id
_entity_poly.type
_entity_poly.pdbx_seq_one_letter_code
_entity_poly.pdbx_strand_id
1 'polypeptide(L)'
;MFLTLNVRTSLQPDLLAADADEYSMTRSLETYLLWLFGYIMFNNSHGHCVDRVLLPHAQEIADADEDAIPLYSWGSVVLACTYHGLCKASRQNDRNAVLTGCLILLQLWSYERIAISRPMIDQSPYKPDMYGDTKDDRPTMGTL
;
A
#
# COMPACT_ATOMS: atom_id res chain seq x y z
N MET A 1 -5.84 14.56 -13.16
CA MET A 1 -7.16 13.91 -13.25
C MET A 1 -7.03 12.56 -12.57
N PHE A 2 -7.72 12.34 -11.47
CA PHE A 2 -7.60 11.15 -10.64
C PHE A 2 -8.65 10.11 -11.06
N LEU A 3 -8.29 8.83 -10.92
CA LEU A 3 -9.20 7.71 -11.11
C LEU A 3 -9.77 7.31 -9.76
N THR A 4 -11.09 7.26 -9.66
CA THR A 4 -11.77 6.72 -8.48
C THR A 4 -11.88 5.20 -8.66
N LEU A 5 -11.10 4.46 -7.89
CA LEU A 5 -11.16 2.99 -7.88
C LEU A 5 -12.09 2.53 -6.77
N ASN A 6 -13.15 1.83 -7.12
CA ASN A 6 -14.00 1.16 -6.15
C ASN A 6 -13.39 -0.22 -5.82
N VAL A 7 -12.31 -0.19 -5.03
CA VAL A 7 -11.47 -1.35 -4.71
C VAL A 7 -12.21 -2.41 -3.88
N ARG A 8 -13.29 -2.02 -3.17
CA ARG A 8 -14.03 -2.96 -2.29
C ARG A 8 -14.68 -4.13 -3.03
N THR A 9 -15.03 -3.94 -4.31
CA THR A 9 -15.69 -4.99 -5.11
C THR A 9 -14.71 -5.86 -5.89
N SER A 10 -13.47 -5.41 -6.11
CA SER A 10 -12.50 -6.09 -6.98
C SER A 10 -11.48 -6.95 -6.21
N LEU A 11 -11.37 -6.78 -4.91
CA LEU A 11 -10.40 -7.50 -4.06
C LEU A 11 -11.04 -8.60 -3.20
N GLN A 12 -12.15 -9.20 -3.63
CA GLN A 12 -12.64 -10.41 -2.99
C GLN A 12 -11.84 -11.61 -3.53
N PRO A 13 -10.98 -12.23 -2.72
CA PRO A 13 -10.20 -13.41 -3.15
C PRO A 13 -11.08 -14.61 -3.55
N ASP A 14 -12.34 -14.62 -3.11
CA ASP A 14 -13.30 -15.66 -3.45
C ASP A 14 -13.79 -15.60 -4.90
N LEU A 15 -13.43 -14.57 -5.67
CA LEU A 15 -13.80 -14.42 -7.09
C LEU A 15 -12.73 -14.96 -8.06
N LEU A 16 -11.59 -15.38 -7.57
CA LEU A 16 -10.64 -16.15 -8.36
C LEU A 16 -11.09 -17.64 -8.33
N ALA A 17 -12.18 -17.93 -9.01
CA ALA A 17 -12.54 -19.31 -9.30
C ALA A 17 -11.35 -20.01 -9.98
N ALA A 18 -11.15 -21.29 -9.68
CA ALA A 18 -10.06 -22.09 -10.25
C ALA A 18 -10.10 -22.20 -11.80
N ASP A 19 -11.08 -21.59 -12.43
CA ASP A 19 -11.33 -21.51 -13.86
C ASP A 19 -11.38 -20.05 -14.36
N ALA A 20 -10.65 -19.16 -13.67
CA ALA A 20 -10.58 -17.75 -14.08
C ALA A 20 -9.81 -17.64 -15.40
N ASP A 21 -10.45 -17.04 -16.41
CA ASP A 21 -9.84 -16.68 -17.67
C ASP A 21 -8.59 -15.82 -17.44
N GLU A 22 -7.52 -16.03 -18.21
CA GLU A 22 -6.25 -15.30 -18.15
C GLU A 22 -6.48 -13.78 -18.14
N TYR A 23 -7.42 -13.31 -18.94
CA TYR A 23 -7.81 -11.90 -18.96
C TYR A 23 -8.34 -11.41 -17.61
N SER A 24 -9.14 -12.20 -16.92
CA SER A 24 -9.68 -11.84 -15.58
C SER A 24 -8.57 -11.78 -14.54
N MET A 25 -7.59 -12.68 -14.62
CA MET A 25 -6.43 -12.67 -13.72
C MET A 25 -5.57 -11.41 -13.94
N THR A 26 -5.26 -11.06 -15.18
CA THR A 26 -4.50 -9.86 -15.54
C THR A 26 -5.21 -8.60 -15.04
N ARG A 27 -6.53 -8.46 -15.20
CA ARG A 27 -7.30 -7.34 -14.70
C ARG A 27 -7.36 -7.26 -13.18
N SER A 28 -7.42 -8.39 -12.52
CA SER A 28 -7.37 -8.47 -11.05
C SER A 28 -6.02 -8.02 -10.53
N LEU A 29 -4.92 -8.45 -11.18
CA LEU A 29 -3.56 -8.04 -10.86
C LEU A 29 -3.37 -6.53 -11.09
N GLU A 30 -3.80 -6.00 -12.23
CA GLU A 30 -3.77 -4.56 -12.51
C GLU A 30 -4.49 -3.75 -11.42
N THR A 31 -5.68 -4.19 -11.02
CA THR A 31 -6.46 -3.54 -9.95
C THR A 31 -5.73 -3.57 -8.61
N TYR A 32 -5.13 -4.71 -8.27
CA TYR A 32 -4.34 -4.87 -7.06
C TYR A 32 -3.10 -3.96 -7.06
N LEU A 33 -2.38 -3.88 -8.18
CA LEU A 33 -1.22 -3.01 -8.32
C LEU A 33 -1.61 -1.53 -8.19
N LEU A 34 -2.71 -1.12 -8.79
CA LEU A 34 -3.22 0.25 -8.65
C LEU A 34 -3.60 0.57 -7.20
N TRP A 35 -4.21 -0.37 -6.49
CA TRP A 35 -4.48 -0.23 -5.07
C TRP A 35 -3.19 -0.10 -4.27
N LEU A 36 -2.22 -1.00 -4.48
CA LEU A 36 -0.92 -0.98 -3.81
C LEU A 36 -0.20 0.36 -4.03
N PHE A 37 -0.16 0.82 -5.27
CA PHE A 37 0.47 2.09 -5.61
C PHE A 37 -0.25 3.28 -4.97
N GLY A 38 -1.56 3.37 -5.11
CA GLY A 38 -2.33 4.54 -4.69
C GLY A 38 -2.54 4.64 -3.18
N TYR A 39 -2.71 3.51 -2.49
CA TYR A 39 -3.03 3.50 -1.06
C TYR A 39 -1.84 3.25 -0.14
N ILE A 40 -0.84 2.52 -0.63
CA ILE A 40 0.30 2.13 0.19
C ILE A 40 1.55 2.91 -0.16
N MET A 41 1.98 2.84 -1.44
CA MET A 41 3.28 3.37 -1.86
C MET A 41 3.29 4.89 -2.08
N PHE A 42 2.26 5.41 -2.74
CA PHE A 42 2.16 6.81 -3.17
C PHE A 42 0.87 7.47 -2.68
N ASN A 43 0.53 7.25 -1.42
CA ASN A 43 -0.66 7.81 -0.83
C ASN A 43 -0.70 9.33 -1.03
N ASN A 44 -1.83 9.82 -1.54
CA ASN A 44 -2.10 11.24 -1.72
C ASN A 44 -3.24 11.71 -0.81
N SER A 45 -3.38 13.02 -0.68
CA SER A 45 -4.39 13.65 0.18
C SER A 45 -5.84 13.49 -0.31
N HIS A 46 -6.05 12.86 -1.47
CA HIS A 46 -7.37 12.76 -2.09
C HIS A 46 -8.10 11.45 -1.73
N GLY A 47 -7.57 10.67 -0.79
CA GLY A 47 -8.21 9.51 -0.19
C GLY A 47 -8.39 8.34 -1.17
N HIS A 48 -9.51 8.28 -1.89
CA HIS A 48 -9.88 7.14 -2.72
C HIS A 48 -9.43 7.24 -4.19
N CYS A 49 -8.52 8.15 -4.50
CA CYS A 49 -8.10 8.40 -5.87
C CYS A 49 -6.65 7.98 -6.09
N VAL A 50 -6.41 7.21 -7.13
CA VAL A 50 -5.07 6.85 -7.60
C VAL A 50 -4.64 7.84 -8.68
N ASP A 51 -3.35 8.23 -8.67
CA ASP A 51 -2.84 9.09 -9.73
C ASP A 51 -2.83 8.32 -11.06
N ARG A 52 -3.40 8.94 -12.08
CA ARG A 52 -3.50 8.36 -13.42
C ARG A 52 -2.14 8.01 -14.03
N VAL A 53 -1.08 8.69 -13.60
CA VAL A 53 0.30 8.44 -14.04
C VAL A 53 0.74 7.00 -13.69
N LEU A 54 0.17 6.38 -12.66
CA LEU A 54 0.52 5.04 -12.23
C LEU A 54 -0.14 3.94 -13.07
N LEU A 55 -1.19 4.26 -13.83
CA LEU A 55 -1.94 3.28 -14.63
C LEU A 55 -1.08 2.56 -15.67
N PRO A 56 -0.26 3.25 -16.51
CA PRO A 56 0.59 2.57 -17.48
C PRO A 56 1.57 1.57 -16.84
N HIS A 57 2.12 1.90 -15.67
CA HIS A 57 3.05 1.03 -14.96
C HIS A 57 2.36 -0.20 -14.38
N ALA A 58 1.13 -0.06 -13.88
CA ALA A 58 0.36 -1.20 -13.41
C ALA A 58 0.00 -2.15 -14.57
N GLN A 59 -0.38 -1.60 -15.72
CA GLN A 59 -0.67 -2.36 -16.93
C GLN A 59 0.56 -3.07 -17.47
N GLU A 60 1.69 -2.37 -17.59
CA GLU A 60 2.94 -2.93 -18.06
C GLU A 60 3.41 -4.12 -17.20
N ILE A 61 3.23 -4.05 -15.87
CA ILE A 61 3.56 -5.16 -14.98
C ILE A 61 2.54 -6.28 -15.09
N ALA A 62 1.24 -5.97 -15.20
CA ALA A 62 0.18 -6.97 -15.24
C ALA A 62 0.15 -7.73 -16.56
N ASP A 63 0.55 -7.09 -17.67
CA ASP A 63 0.60 -7.69 -19.00
C ASP A 63 1.96 -8.36 -19.32
N ALA A 64 2.97 -8.23 -18.43
CA ALA A 64 4.29 -8.78 -18.65
C ALA A 64 4.35 -10.29 -18.38
N ASP A 65 5.09 -11.02 -19.20
CA ASP A 65 5.49 -12.39 -18.90
C ASP A 65 6.41 -12.46 -17.67
N GLU A 66 6.43 -13.57 -16.97
CA GLU A 66 7.24 -13.74 -15.75
C GLU A 66 8.71 -13.33 -15.92
N ASP A 67 9.31 -13.63 -17.07
CA ASP A 67 10.71 -13.34 -17.40
C ASP A 67 10.93 -11.90 -17.91
N ALA A 68 9.85 -11.17 -18.21
CA ALA A 68 9.88 -9.83 -18.81
C ALA A 68 9.36 -8.73 -17.90
N ILE A 69 9.16 -9.01 -16.61
CA ILE A 69 8.68 -8.01 -15.64
C ILE A 69 9.65 -6.83 -15.57
N PRO A 70 9.20 -5.59 -15.80
CA PRO A 70 10.07 -4.42 -15.77
C PRO A 70 10.66 -4.17 -14.39
N LEU A 71 11.99 -4.06 -14.33
CA LEU A 71 12.74 -3.82 -13.10
C LEU A 71 12.79 -2.32 -12.78
N TYR A 72 11.82 -1.83 -12.04
CA TYR A 72 11.82 -0.47 -11.51
C TYR A 72 12.48 -0.38 -10.14
N SER A 73 13.14 0.72 -9.86
CA SER A 73 13.67 1.02 -8.52
C SER A 73 12.59 1.57 -7.60
N TRP A 74 11.57 0.75 -7.32
CA TRP A 74 10.40 1.16 -6.53
C TRP A 74 10.76 1.74 -5.16
N GLY A 75 11.76 1.17 -4.48
CA GLY A 75 12.22 1.69 -3.19
C GLY A 75 12.70 3.13 -3.26
N SER A 76 13.47 3.48 -4.30
CA SER A 76 13.96 4.83 -4.50
C SER A 76 12.84 5.81 -4.82
N VAL A 77 11.87 5.40 -5.64
CA VAL A 77 10.71 6.24 -5.99
C VAL A 77 9.82 6.49 -4.78
N VAL A 78 9.53 5.44 -3.99
CA VAL A 78 8.75 5.55 -2.75
C VAL A 78 9.43 6.47 -1.75
N LEU A 79 10.74 6.31 -1.57
CA LEU A 79 11.52 7.17 -0.67
C LEU A 79 11.50 8.63 -1.11
N ALA A 80 11.74 8.88 -2.39
CA ALA A 80 11.71 10.24 -2.95
C ALA A 80 10.34 10.89 -2.80
N CYS A 81 9.27 10.15 -3.09
CA CYS A 81 7.89 10.62 -2.95
C CYS A 81 7.56 10.95 -1.49
N THR A 82 7.93 10.07 -0.55
CA THR A 82 7.70 10.26 0.88
C THR A 82 8.48 11.46 1.41
N TYR A 83 9.75 11.61 1.02
CA TYR A 83 10.57 12.76 1.38
C TYR A 83 10.00 14.07 0.84
N HIS A 84 9.55 14.08 -0.41
CA HIS A 84 8.87 15.24 -0.99
C HIS A 84 7.59 15.60 -0.22
N GLY A 85 6.79 14.60 0.17
CA GLY A 85 5.60 14.77 0.99
C GLY A 85 5.91 15.41 2.35
N LEU A 86 6.96 14.94 3.03
CA LEU A 86 7.44 15.51 4.29
C LEU A 86 7.90 16.97 4.13
N CYS A 87 8.70 17.27 3.10
CA CYS A 87 9.14 18.63 2.81
C CYS A 87 7.96 19.57 2.51
N LYS A 88 6.94 19.09 1.84
CA LYS A 88 5.73 19.85 1.57
C LYS A 88 4.93 20.10 2.85
N ALA A 89 4.72 19.06 3.66
CA ALA A 89 3.98 19.16 4.92
C ALA A 89 4.68 20.09 5.93
N SER A 90 6.02 20.05 6.01
CA SER A 90 6.79 20.92 6.93
C SER A 90 6.70 22.42 6.61
N ARG A 91 6.34 22.78 5.39
CA ARG A 91 6.15 24.16 4.95
C ARG A 91 4.70 24.65 5.09
N GLN A 92 3.78 23.75 5.40
CA GLN A 92 2.37 24.10 5.58
C GLN A 92 2.17 24.54 7.02
N ASN A 93 1.78 25.80 7.21
CA ASN A 93 1.40 26.35 8.53
C ASN A 93 -0.10 26.13 8.83
N ASP A 94 -0.77 25.34 8.05
CA ASP A 94 -2.20 25.12 8.14
C ASP A 94 -2.50 23.94 9.07
N ARG A 95 -3.61 24.02 9.83
CA ARG A 95 -4.08 22.91 10.69
C ARG A 95 -4.44 21.65 9.89
N ASN A 96 -4.62 21.80 8.58
CA ASN A 96 -4.96 20.73 7.63
C ASN A 96 -3.73 20.28 6.81
N ALA A 97 -2.53 20.39 7.36
CA ALA A 97 -1.34 19.88 6.69
C ALA A 97 -1.51 18.39 6.40
N VAL A 98 -1.45 18.02 5.11
CA VAL A 98 -1.62 16.64 4.67
C VAL A 98 -0.26 16.06 4.29
N LEU A 99 0.04 14.94 4.91
CA LEU A 99 1.22 14.14 4.59
C LEU A 99 0.90 13.19 3.44
N THR A 100 1.76 13.19 2.42
CA THR A 100 1.65 12.30 1.25
C THR A 100 2.87 11.40 1.16
N GLY A 101 2.76 10.27 0.43
CA GLY A 101 3.81 9.28 0.30
C GLY A 101 3.51 8.00 1.06
N CYS A 102 4.50 7.18 1.32
CA CYS A 102 4.34 5.91 2.03
C CYS A 102 4.31 6.11 3.55
N LEU A 103 3.11 6.26 4.10
CA LEU A 103 2.93 6.51 5.53
C LEU A 103 3.35 5.31 6.39
N ILE A 104 3.19 4.09 5.90
CA ILE A 104 3.62 2.86 6.58
C ILE A 104 5.14 2.84 6.72
N LEU A 105 5.87 3.16 5.65
CA LEU A 105 7.33 3.28 5.70
C LEU A 105 7.77 4.29 6.75
N LEU A 106 7.12 5.45 6.79
CA LEU A 106 7.42 6.50 7.76
C LEU A 106 7.12 6.05 9.20
N GLN A 107 6.00 5.34 9.40
CA GLN A 107 5.62 4.81 10.71
C GLN A 107 6.64 3.78 11.20
N LEU A 108 7.01 2.80 10.37
CA LEU A 108 8.01 1.79 10.72
C LEU A 108 9.37 2.43 10.99
N TRP A 109 9.80 3.38 10.16
CA TRP A 109 11.02 4.14 10.38
C TRP A 109 10.99 4.90 11.72
N SER A 110 9.85 5.52 12.07
CA SER A 110 9.70 6.24 13.34
C SER A 110 9.80 5.30 14.55
N TYR A 111 9.24 4.11 14.48
CA TYR A 111 9.36 3.11 15.55
C TYR A 111 10.80 2.65 15.78
N GLU A 112 11.60 2.60 14.72
CA GLU A 112 13.02 2.24 14.83
C GLU A 112 13.89 3.38 15.37
N ARG A 113 13.53 4.63 15.11
CA ARG A 113 14.36 5.81 15.41
C ARG A 113 13.90 6.61 16.60
N ILE A 114 12.61 6.55 16.94
CA ILE A 114 11.99 7.37 17.98
C ILE A 114 11.42 6.43 19.04
N ALA A 115 12.13 6.28 20.16
CA ALA A 115 11.77 5.35 21.24
C ALA A 115 10.41 5.64 21.90
N ILE A 116 9.94 6.89 21.88
CA ILE A 116 8.71 7.33 22.56
C ILE A 116 7.44 6.73 21.93
N SER A 117 7.46 6.46 20.62
CA SER A 117 6.29 5.97 19.87
C SER A 117 6.38 4.48 19.54
N ARG A 118 7.42 3.81 20.02
CA ARG A 118 7.64 2.40 19.70
C ARG A 118 6.60 1.54 20.40
N PRO A 119 5.80 0.73 19.68
CA PRO A 119 4.90 -0.21 20.32
C PRO A 119 5.69 -1.24 21.13
N MET A 120 5.17 -1.64 22.28
CA MET A 120 5.72 -2.76 23.02
C MET A 120 5.42 -4.04 22.23
N ILE A 121 6.47 -4.65 21.69
CA ILE A 121 6.35 -5.91 20.97
C ILE A 121 6.22 -7.00 22.03
N ASP A 122 5.11 -7.72 22.02
CA ASP A 122 5.00 -8.97 22.77
C ASP A 122 5.96 -9.98 22.14
N GLN A 123 6.98 -10.38 22.89
CA GLN A 123 8.00 -11.35 22.43
C GLN A 123 7.49 -12.79 22.44
N SER A 124 6.22 -13.03 22.80
CA SER A 124 5.65 -14.37 22.66
C SER A 124 5.59 -14.76 21.18
N PRO A 125 6.01 -15.99 20.84
CA PRO A 125 5.97 -16.42 19.44
C PRO A 125 4.52 -16.40 18.94
N TYR A 126 4.32 -15.85 17.76
CA TYR A 126 3.03 -15.85 17.09
C TYR A 126 2.45 -17.27 17.06
N LYS A 127 1.35 -17.47 17.75
CA LYS A 127 0.59 -18.71 17.70
C LYS A 127 -0.71 -18.41 16.96
N PRO A 128 -0.94 -19.02 15.78
CA PRO A 128 -2.17 -18.81 15.00
C PRO A 128 -3.43 -19.07 15.84
N ASP A 129 -3.35 -20.02 16.77
CA ASP A 129 -4.44 -20.46 17.63
C ASP A 129 -4.77 -19.45 18.77
N MET A 130 -3.90 -18.48 19.04
CA MET A 130 -4.14 -17.44 20.04
C MET A 130 -5.04 -16.29 19.52
N TYR A 131 -5.15 -16.18 18.22
CA TYR A 131 -6.01 -15.17 17.61
C TYR A 131 -7.31 -15.87 17.23
N GLY A 132 -8.32 -15.73 18.09
CA GLY A 132 -9.66 -16.24 17.81
C GLY A 132 -10.20 -15.70 16.48
N ASP A 133 -11.31 -16.27 16.02
CA ASP A 133 -11.97 -15.87 14.75
C ASP A 133 -12.51 -14.44 14.75
N THR A 134 -12.40 -13.71 15.85
CA THR A 134 -12.83 -12.32 15.97
C THR A 134 -11.78 -11.37 15.40
N LYS A 135 -12.23 -10.44 14.56
CA LYS A 135 -11.36 -9.41 13.91
C LYS A 135 -10.54 -8.58 14.90
N ASP A 136 -10.98 -8.51 16.15
CA ASP A 136 -10.37 -7.67 17.20
C ASP A 136 -9.08 -8.29 17.77
N ASP A 137 -8.88 -9.60 17.60
CA ASP A 137 -7.74 -10.33 18.13
C ASP A 137 -6.56 -10.44 17.14
N ARG A 138 -6.68 -9.83 15.94
CA ARG A 138 -5.62 -9.89 14.94
C ARG A 138 -4.56 -8.82 15.20
N PRO A 139 -3.26 -9.18 15.13
CA PRO A 139 -2.21 -8.20 15.26
C PRO A 139 -2.32 -7.15 14.16
N THR A 140 -2.24 -5.89 14.54
CA THR A 140 -2.19 -4.80 13.57
C THR A 140 -0.78 -4.67 13.00
N MET A 141 -0.68 -4.11 11.80
CA MET A 141 0.60 -3.80 11.19
C MET A 141 1.38 -2.84 12.11
N GLY A 142 2.54 -3.28 12.61
CA GLY A 142 3.35 -2.54 13.59
C GLY A 142 3.39 -3.19 14.98
N THR A 143 2.63 -4.25 15.22
CA THR A 143 2.73 -5.09 16.41
C THR A 143 3.42 -6.43 16.15
N LEU A 144 3.81 -6.66 14.92
CA LEU A 144 4.69 -7.75 14.49
C LEU A 144 6.12 -7.21 14.46
#